data_5cfa18021acaf60ea6d2a35d0c26f46f
#
_entry.id   5cfa18021acaf60ea6d2a35d0c26f46f
#
_cell.length_a   1.000
_cell.length_b   1.000
_cell.length_c   1.000
_cell.angle_alpha   90.00
_cell.angle_beta   90.00
_cell.angle_gamma   90.00
#
_symmetry.space_group_name_H-M   'P 1'
#
loop_
_entity.id
_entity.type
_entity.pdbx_description
1 polymer ?
#
loop_
_entity_poly.entity_id
_entity_poly.type
_entity_poly.pdbx_seq_one_letter_code
_entity_poly.pdbx_strand_id
1 'polypeptide(L)'
;MKPTKYTVKMTTQFKKDYKRCKKRGLPIARLKEVIGILAMGELLPAKNLDHALSGNWSGHRECHIQPDWLLIYRIEDDVLVLTLARTGSHSDLFGK
;
A
#
# COMPACT_ATOMS: atom_id res chain seq x y z
N MET A 1 3.27 -19.13 -13.51
CA MET A 1 2.97 -17.98 -12.66
C MET A 1 1.51 -18.03 -12.24
N LYS A 2 1.23 -17.93 -10.95
CA LYS A 2 -0.15 -17.90 -10.46
C LYS A 2 -0.81 -16.57 -10.77
N PRO A 3 -2.03 -16.55 -11.29
CA PRO A 3 -2.76 -15.29 -11.43
C PRO A 3 -3.04 -14.69 -10.05
N THR A 4 -3.04 -13.36 -9.96
CA THR A 4 -3.41 -12.66 -8.73
C THR A 4 -4.93 -12.69 -8.56
N LYS A 5 -5.38 -12.61 -7.29
CA LYS A 5 -6.82 -12.49 -7.00
C LYS A 5 -7.35 -11.13 -7.42
N TYR A 6 -6.56 -10.08 -7.18
CA TYR A 6 -6.96 -8.71 -7.48
C TYR A 6 -6.17 -8.14 -8.65
N THR A 7 -6.85 -7.31 -9.46
CA THR A 7 -6.17 -6.45 -10.42
C THR A 7 -5.60 -5.26 -9.66
N VAL A 8 -4.31 -4.99 -9.84
CA VAL A 8 -3.65 -3.89 -9.12
C VAL A 8 -3.76 -2.62 -9.95
N LYS A 9 -4.31 -1.57 -9.34
CA LYS A 9 -4.37 -0.22 -9.91
C LYS A 9 -3.59 0.74 -9.02
N MET A 10 -3.04 1.78 -9.62
CA MET A 10 -2.26 2.80 -8.92
C MET A 10 -2.83 4.17 -9.22
N THR A 11 -3.00 4.97 -8.16
CA THR A 11 -3.36 6.37 -8.35
C THR A 11 -2.17 7.15 -8.92
N THR A 12 -2.44 8.30 -9.54
CA THR A 12 -1.38 9.20 -10.00
C THR A 12 -0.49 9.63 -8.84
N GLN A 13 -1.09 9.90 -7.68
CA GLN A 13 -0.34 10.29 -6.49
C GLN A 13 0.56 9.16 -5.99
N PHE A 14 0.08 7.92 -6.01
CA PHE A 14 0.92 6.78 -5.64
C PHE A 14 2.16 6.68 -6.54
N LYS A 15 1.99 6.90 -7.83
CA LYS A 15 3.12 6.84 -8.78
C LYS A 15 4.17 7.89 -8.44
N LYS A 16 3.75 9.10 -8.07
CA LYS A 16 4.66 10.17 -7.62
C LYS A 16 5.33 9.79 -6.31
N ASP A 17 4.58 9.27 -5.36
CA ASP A 17 5.08 8.81 -4.07
C ASP A 17 6.14 7.72 -4.26
N TYR A 18 5.86 6.77 -5.15
CA TYR A 18 6.78 5.67 -5.46
C TYR A 18 8.13 6.18 -5.95
N LYS A 19 8.11 7.14 -6.89
CA LYS A 19 9.34 7.75 -7.42
C LYS A 19 10.13 8.44 -6.31
N ARG A 20 9.44 9.13 -5.40
CA ARG A 20 10.08 9.81 -4.26
C ARG A 20 10.74 8.80 -3.32
N CYS A 21 10.04 7.72 -2.99
CA CYS A 21 10.59 6.65 -2.15
C CYS A 21 11.83 6.03 -2.78
N LYS A 22 11.78 5.80 -4.08
CA LYS A 22 12.91 5.24 -4.83
C LYS A 22 14.12 6.18 -4.80
N LYS A 23 13.88 7.49 -4.97
CA LYS A 23 14.95 8.52 -4.87
C LYS A 23 15.58 8.56 -3.49
N ARG A 24 14.80 8.33 -2.43
CA ARG A 24 15.29 8.29 -1.05
C ARG A 24 16.09 7.02 -0.74
N GLY A 25 16.18 6.09 -1.68
CA GLY A 25 16.92 4.85 -1.49
C GLY A 25 16.20 3.82 -0.63
N LEU A 26 14.87 3.93 -0.49
CA LEU A 26 14.11 2.95 0.27
C LEU A 26 14.13 1.59 -0.46
N PRO A 27 14.12 0.46 0.29
CA PRO A 27 14.19 -0.87 -0.31
C PRO A 27 12.86 -1.23 -1.01
N ILE A 28 12.73 -0.82 -2.25
CA ILE A 28 11.51 -0.99 -3.06
C ILE A 28 11.07 -2.46 -3.13
N ALA A 29 12.01 -3.41 -3.05
CA ALA A 29 11.67 -4.84 -3.05
C ALA A 29 10.70 -5.19 -1.90
N ARG A 30 10.82 -4.53 -0.75
CA ARG A 30 9.91 -4.77 0.39
C ARG A 30 8.49 -4.29 0.08
N LEU A 31 8.36 -3.14 -0.59
CA LEU A 31 7.07 -2.63 -1.02
C LEU A 31 6.42 -3.60 -2.01
N LYS A 32 7.19 -4.07 -2.99
CA LYS A 32 6.70 -5.03 -3.99
C LYS A 32 6.25 -6.34 -3.35
N GLU A 33 6.97 -6.81 -2.34
CA GLU A 33 6.60 -8.02 -1.60
C GLU A 33 5.23 -7.86 -0.92
N VAL A 34 5.02 -6.74 -0.24
CA VAL A 34 3.74 -6.45 0.43
C VAL A 34 2.61 -6.35 -0.60
N ILE A 35 2.84 -5.64 -1.70
CA ILE A 35 1.85 -5.51 -2.76
C ILE A 35 1.49 -6.90 -3.33
N GLY A 36 2.48 -7.76 -3.51
CA GLY A 36 2.27 -9.12 -4.00
C GLY A 36 1.38 -9.95 -3.08
N ILE A 37 1.59 -9.87 -1.77
CA ILE A 37 0.77 -10.57 -0.78
C ILE A 37 -0.67 -10.07 -0.86
N LEU A 38 -0.86 -8.75 -0.89
CA LEU A 38 -2.19 -8.15 -0.98
C LEU A 38 -2.88 -8.52 -2.30
N ALA A 39 -2.15 -8.50 -3.40
CA ALA A 39 -2.71 -8.82 -4.72
C ALA A 39 -3.18 -10.28 -4.81
N MET A 40 -2.54 -11.18 -4.07
CA MET A 40 -2.94 -12.59 -3.99
C MET A 40 -4.15 -12.80 -3.06
N GLY A 41 -4.60 -11.76 -2.36
CA GLY A 41 -5.70 -11.87 -1.41
C GLY A 41 -5.29 -12.52 -0.10
N GLU A 42 -4.00 -12.56 0.20
CA GLU A 42 -3.47 -13.16 1.42
C GLU A 42 -3.35 -12.12 2.53
N LEU A 43 -3.35 -12.58 3.79
CA LEU A 43 -3.18 -11.71 4.94
C LEU A 43 -1.71 -11.35 5.10
N LEU A 44 -1.46 -10.08 5.46
CA LEU A 44 -0.10 -9.63 5.78
C LEU A 44 0.35 -10.20 7.13
N PRO A 45 1.66 -10.45 7.31
CA PRO A 45 2.20 -10.77 8.63
C PRO A 45 1.88 -9.68 9.65
N ALA A 46 1.74 -10.05 10.92
CA ALA A 46 1.41 -9.12 12.01
C ALA A 46 2.38 -7.94 12.09
N LYS A 47 3.65 -8.14 11.72
CA LYS A 47 4.68 -7.08 11.74
C LYS A 47 4.34 -5.88 10.85
N ASN A 48 3.48 -6.08 9.86
CA ASN A 48 3.09 -5.00 8.94
C ASN A 48 1.97 -4.12 9.49
N LEU A 49 1.42 -4.44 10.65
CA LEU A 49 0.43 -3.61 11.38
C LEU A 49 -0.72 -3.13 10.48
N ASP A 50 -1.25 -4.02 9.64
CA ASP A 50 -2.34 -3.70 8.72
C ASP A 50 -3.63 -3.38 9.50
N HIS A 51 -4.24 -2.23 9.18
CA HIS A 51 -5.47 -1.81 9.86
C HIS A 51 -6.29 -0.87 8.97
N ALA A 52 -7.60 -0.82 9.26
CA ALA A 52 -8.52 0.08 8.55
C ALA A 52 -8.31 1.52 9.00
N LEU A 53 -8.46 2.44 8.07
CA LEU A 53 -8.42 3.88 8.34
C LEU A 53 -9.84 4.44 8.48
N SER A 54 -9.93 5.65 9.05
CA SER A 54 -11.19 6.36 9.24
C SER A 54 -11.06 7.79 8.74
N GLY A 55 -12.11 8.59 8.91
CA GLY A 55 -12.12 9.99 8.48
C GLY A 55 -12.00 10.11 6.96
N ASN A 56 -11.11 10.98 6.51
CA ASN A 56 -10.90 11.23 5.07
C ASN A 56 -10.42 10.00 4.30
N TRP A 57 -9.86 9.02 5.00
CA TRP A 57 -9.38 7.77 4.42
C TRP A 57 -10.30 6.59 4.66
N SER A 58 -11.55 6.86 5.05
CA SER A 58 -12.55 5.81 5.24
C SER A 58 -12.65 4.92 4.00
N GLY A 59 -12.74 3.60 4.20
CA GLY A 59 -12.74 2.62 3.11
C GLY A 59 -11.36 2.19 2.67
N HIS A 60 -10.32 2.82 3.18
CA HIS A 60 -8.93 2.46 2.90
C HIS A 60 -8.32 1.75 4.10
N ARG A 61 -7.20 1.07 3.85
CA ARG A 61 -6.39 0.43 4.87
C ARG A 61 -4.96 0.93 4.78
N GLU A 62 -4.24 0.80 5.88
CA GLU A 62 -2.84 1.20 5.98
C GLU A 62 -2.03 0.01 6.49
N CYS A 63 -0.85 -0.19 5.92
CA CYS A 63 0.12 -1.13 6.47
C CYS A 63 1.50 -0.51 6.47
N HIS A 64 2.40 -1.07 7.30
CA HIS A 64 3.77 -0.60 7.43
C HIS A 64 4.70 -1.49 6.62
N ILE A 65 5.42 -0.89 5.67
CA ILE A 65 6.51 -1.54 4.93
C ILE A 65 7.74 -1.57 5.84
N GLN A 66 7.99 -0.44 6.51
CA GLN A 66 8.98 -0.24 7.57
C GLN A 66 8.32 0.63 8.64
N PRO A 67 8.92 0.82 9.82
CA PRO A 67 8.27 1.60 10.90
C PRO A 67 7.72 2.95 10.48
N ASP A 68 8.44 3.69 9.63
CA ASP A 68 7.94 4.97 9.11
C ASP A 68 7.81 4.96 7.58
N TRP A 69 7.46 3.84 7.01
CA TRP A 69 7.16 3.76 5.59
C TRP A 69 5.85 3.01 5.42
N LEU A 70 4.81 3.74 5.03
CA LEU A 70 3.42 3.28 4.99
C LEU A 70 2.95 3.05 3.56
N LEU A 71 1.96 2.18 3.42
CA LEU A 71 1.20 2.01 2.19
C LEU A 71 -0.28 2.17 2.54
N ILE A 72 -0.96 3.11 1.87
CA ILE A 72 -2.41 3.24 1.95
C ILE A 72 -3.00 2.60 0.70
N TYR A 73 -3.95 1.70 0.89
CA TYR A 73 -4.55 0.95 -0.19
C TYR A 73 -6.04 0.70 0.06
N ARG A 74 -6.73 0.31 -0.99
CA ARG A 74 -8.16 -0.04 -0.92
C ARG A 74 -8.39 -1.33 -1.68
N ILE A 75 -9.17 -2.24 -1.08
CA ILE A 75 -9.60 -3.48 -1.73
C ILE A 75 -11.10 -3.40 -1.99
N GLU A 76 -11.49 -3.63 -3.23
CA GLU A 76 -12.88 -3.71 -3.64
C GLU A 76 -13.16 -5.15 -4.10
N ASP A 77 -13.75 -5.94 -3.20
CA ASP A 77 -13.98 -7.37 -3.45
C ASP A 77 -15.02 -7.65 -4.52
N ASP A 78 -15.99 -6.75 -4.70
CA ASP A 78 -17.03 -6.91 -5.69
C ASP A 78 -16.52 -6.87 -7.13
N VAL A 79 -15.43 -6.11 -7.36
CA VAL A 79 -14.82 -5.98 -8.70
C VAL A 79 -13.39 -6.56 -8.74
N LEU A 80 -12.92 -7.13 -7.64
CA LEU A 80 -11.59 -7.73 -7.49
C LEU A 80 -10.47 -6.75 -7.86
N VAL A 81 -10.50 -5.55 -7.28
CA VAL A 81 -9.51 -4.50 -7.51
C VAL A 81 -8.79 -4.15 -6.22
N LEU A 82 -7.47 -4.06 -6.31
CA LEU A 82 -6.59 -3.50 -5.28
C LEU A 82 -6.05 -2.18 -5.80
N THR A 83 -6.44 -1.07 -5.17
CA THR A 83 -5.95 0.25 -5.53
C THR A 83 -4.87 0.69 -4.55
N LEU A 84 -3.68 0.99 -5.07
CA LEU A 84 -2.58 1.56 -4.29
C LEU A 84 -2.76 3.08 -4.30
N ALA A 85 -3.11 3.65 -3.14
CA ALA A 85 -3.51 5.05 -3.05
C ALA A 85 -2.35 5.99 -2.75
N ARG A 86 -1.53 5.68 -1.74
CA ARG A 86 -0.40 6.49 -1.32
C ARG A 86 0.69 5.61 -0.71
N THR A 87 1.94 6.08 -0.76
CA THR A 87 3.04 5.48 0.02
C THR A 87 4.03 6.58 0.42
N GLY A 88 4.60 6.43 1.61
CA GLY A 88 5.54 7.41 2.15
C GLY A 88 5.62 7.33 3.66
N SER A 89 6.31 8.31 4.28
CA SER A 89 6.40 8.42 5.72
C SER A 89 5.09 8.98 6.30
N HIS A 90 4.95 8.92 7.63
CA HIS A 90 3.83 9.59 8.31
C HIS A 90 3.78 11.08 7.94
N SER A 91 4.94 11.73 7.90
CA SER A 91 5.02 13.14 7.52
C SER A 91 4.55 13.37 6.10
N ASP A 92 4.96 12.51 5.16
CA ASP A 92 4.55 12.63 3.74
C ASP A 92 3.03 12.52 3.57
N LEU A 93 2.40 11.60 4.33
CA LEU A 93 1.00 11.24 4.10
C LEU A 93 0.04 12.02 4.98
N PHE A 94 0.46 12.41 6.19
CA PHE A 94 -0.40 13.04 7.18
C PHE A 94 0.12 14.39 7.69
N GLY A 95 1.26 14.86 7.18
CA GLY A 95 1.81 16.16 7.55
C GLY A 95 2.34 16.25 8.99
N LYS A 96 2.80 15.12 9.52
CA LYS A 96 3.30 15.10 10.91
C LYS A 96 4.72 14.65 11.01
#